data_499221c2786a7e8086ba64a2ec92f631
#
_entry.id   499221c2786a7e8086ba64a2ec92f631
#
_cell.length_a   1.000
_cell.length_b   1.000
_cell.length_c   1.000
_cell.angle_alpha   90.00
_cell.angle_beta   90.00
_cell.angle_gamma   90.00
#
_symmetry.space_group_name_H-M   'P 1'
#
loop_
_entity.id
_entity.type
_entity.pdbx_description
1 polymer ?
#
loop_
_entity_poly.entity_id
_entity_poly.type
_entity_poly.pdbx_seq_one_letter_code
_entity_poly.pdbx_strand_id
1 'polypeptide(L)'
;VISLLIRLGEQGRTVVVSSHVLHEVERMAPRVLVLVNGHLVAEGSTAGIRQLISERPRRVLVTADNARALARELMSSAAVDAVRIADGAIEVETSEPSQLSRELPAAAGRTQSLLRLIRPVGDDLESVYTYLHERARGQAR
;
A
#
# COMPACT_ATOMS: atom_id res chain seq x y z
N VAL A 1 18.16 -13.67 15.62
CA VAL A 1 18.97 -12.87 14.67
C VAL A 1 18.79 -11.37 14.94
N ILE A 2 17.58 -10.83 14.95
CA ILE A 2 17.29 -9.38 15.13
C ILE A 2 17.95 -8.82 16.39
N SER A 3 17.77 -9.47 17.54
CA SER A 3 18.35 -9.04 18.84
C SER A 3 19.88 -8.98 18.83
N LEU A 4 20.52 -9.83 18.06
CA LEU A 4 21.99 -9.81 17.91
C LEU A 4 22.44 -8.59 17.10
N LEU A 5 21.75 -8.29 16.01
CA LEU A 5 22.08 -7.15 15.15
C LEU A 5 21.91 -5.81 15.89
N ILE A 6 20.85 -5.69 16.69
CA ILE A 6 20.61 -4.52 17.53
C ILE A 6 21.76 -4.35 18.53
N ARG A 7 22.14 -5.41 19.26
CA ARG A 7 23.26 -5.34 20.22
C ARG A 7 24.59 -4.97 19.58
N LEU A 8 24.85 -5.45 18.35
CA LEU A 8 26.07 -5.07 17.63
C LEU A 8 26.07 -3.57 17.30
N GLY A 9 24.92 -3.02 16.91
CA GLY A 9 24.78 -1.57 16.71
C GLY A 9 24.96 -0.76 17.98
N GLU A 10 24.40 -1.20 19.11
CA GLU A 10 24.57 -0.58 20.44
C GLU A 10 26.02 -0.59 20.91
N GLN A 11 26.81 -1.55 20.47
CA GLN A 11 28.26 -1.62 20.73
C GLN A 11 29.10 -0.70 19.80
N GLY A 12 28.45 0.17 19.02
CA GLY A 12 29.09 1.09 18.08
C GLY A 12 29.57 0.46 16.78
N ARG A 13 29.13 -0.76 16.46
CA ARG A 13 29.44 -1.39 15.16
C ARG A 13 28.49 -0.91 14.09
N THR A 14 29.01 -0.68 12.90
CA THR A 14 28.16 -0.44 11.73
C THR A 14 27.56 -1.76 11.28
N VAL A 15 26.22 -1.83 11.29
CA VAL A 15 25.46 -3.00 10.85
C VAL A 15 24.63 -2.61 9.64
N VAL A 16 24.81 -3.30 8.53
CA VAL A 16 24.01 -3.16 7.32
C VAL A 16 23.22 -4.43 7.09
N VAL A 17 21.90 -4.29 6.96
CA VAL A 17 20.99 -5.41 6.75
C VAL A 17 20.18 -5.16 5.50
N SER A 18 20.06 -6.17 4.65
CA SER A 18 19.14 -6.15 3.51
C SER A 18 17.96 -7.06 3.81
N SER A 19 16.76 -6.54 3.68
CA SER A 19 15.50 -7.29 3.82
C SER A 19 14.46 -6.72 2.86
N HIS A 20 13.54 -7.57 2.42
CA HIS A 20 12.35 -7.16 1.69
C HIS A 20 11.10 -7.04 2.60
N VAL A 21 11.27 -7.26 3.90
CA VAL A 21 10.19 -7.27 4.89
C VAL A 21 10.28 -6.00 5.73
N LEU A 22 9.47 -4.99 5.38
CA LEU A 22 9.55 -3.65 5.97
C LEU A 22 9.40 -3.65 7.49
N HIS A 23 8.45 -4.42 8.05
CA HIS A 23 8.22 -4.45 9.50
C HIS A 23 9.40 -5.06 10.30
N GLU A 24 10.21 -5.92 9.68
CA GLU A 24 11.44 -6.41 10.31
C GLU A 24 12.51 -5.32 10.33
N VAL A 25 12.64 -4.59 9.21
CA VAL A 25 13.59 -3.47 9.10
C VAL A 25 13.27 -2.39 10.13
N GLU A 26 12.01 -2.06 10.32
CA GLU A 26 11.56 -1.07 11.31
C GLU A 26 11.98 -1.39 12.74
N ARG A 27 12.09 -2.68 13.07
CA ARG A 27 12.52 -3.14 14.39
C ARG A 27 14.05 -3.14 14.58
N MET A 28 14.80 -3.13 13.48
CA MET A 28 16.25 -3.30 13.50
C MET A 28 17.02 -2.01 13.24
N ALA A 29 16.48 -1.12 12.42
CA ALA A 29 17.24 0.00 11.89
C ALA A 29 16.48 1.32 12.01
N PRO A 30 17.12 2.38 12.58
CA PRO A 30 16.54 3.71 12.65
C PRO A 30 16.55 4.44 11.30
N ARG A 31 17.41 4.01 10.37
CA ARG A 31 17.54 4.57 9.01
C ARG A 31 17.46 3.48 7.98
N VAL A 32 16.78 3.78 6.88
CA VAL A 32 16.52 2.87 5.77
C VAL A 32 16.96 3.52 4.46
N LEU A 33 17.60 2.73 3.62
CA LEU A 33 17.87 3.04 2.22
C LEU A 33 17.00 2.11 1.37
N VAL A 34 16.16 2.67 0.53
CA VAL A 34 15.35 1.90 -0.42
C VAL A 34 16.06 1.86 -1.76
N LEU A 35 16.55 0.68 -2.11
CA LEU A 35 17.26 0.45 -3.37
C LEU A 35 16.38 -0.33 -4.33
N VAL A 36 16.39 0.07 -5.58
CA VAL A 36 15.62 -0.57 -6.60
C VAL A 36 16.37 -0.61 -7.92
N ASN A 37 16.53 -1.81 -8.47
CA ASN A 37 17.31 -2.04 -9.69
C ASN A 37 18.67 -1.32 -9.64
N GLY A 38 19.31 -1.32 -8.46
CA GLY A 38 20.59 -0.66 -8.23
C GLY A 38 20.53 0.86 -8.00
N HIS A 39 19.34 1.47 -8.01
CA HIS A 39 19.17 2.91 -7.76
C HIS A 39 18.63 3.17 -6.37
N LEU A 40 19.16 4.20 -5.69
CA LEU A 40 18.62 4.70 -4.44
C LEU A 40 17.36 5.53 -4.75
N VAL A 41 16.19 5.07 -4.30
CA VAL A 41 14.90 5.73 -4.57
C VAL A 41 14.34 6.47 -3.37
N ALA A 42 14.75 6.08 -2.16
CA ALA A 42 14.40 6.81 -0.94
C ALA A 42 15.42 6.54 0.16
N GLU A 43 15.63 7.53 1.02
CA GLU A 43 16.45 7.45 2.22
C GLU A 43 15.75 8.20 3.35
N GLY A 44 15.77 7.65 4.56
CA GLY A 44 15.21 8.32 5.72
C GLY A 44 14.99 7.43 6.91
N SER A 45 14.22 7.92 7.89
CA SER A 45 13.74 7.12 8.99
C SER A 45 12.68 6.13 8.50
N THR A 46 12.52 5.02 9.20
CA THR A 46 11.45 4.05 8.92
C THR A 46 10.07 4.68 8.96
N ALA A 47 9.84 5.62 9.88
CA ALA A 47 8.60 6.40 9.95
C ALA A 47 8.39 7.28 8.71
N GLY A 48 9.43 7.97 8.23
CA GLY A 48 9.37 8.79 7.01
C GLY A 48 9.09 7.95 5.76
N ILE A 49 9.75 6.80 5.63
CA ILE A 49 9.48 5.87 4.53
C ILE A 49 8.04 5.34 4.59
N ARG A 50 7.55 4.99 5.80
CA ARG A 50 6.16 4.57 5.98
C ARG A 50 5.17 5.65 5.58
N GLN A 51 5.44 6.92 5.91
CA GLN A 51 4.59 8.05 5.51
C GLN A 51 4.52 8.18 3.99
N LEU A 52 5.67 8.12 3.30
CA LEU A 52 5.71 8.13 1.82
C LEU A 52 4.87 7.02 1.20
N ILE A 53 4.86 5.83 1.83
CA ILE A 53 4.05 4.69 1.41
C ILE A 53 2.57 4.92 1.72
N SER A 54 2.25 5.53 2.86
CA SER A 54 0.87 5.78 3.31
C SER A 54 0.16 6.87 2.51
N GLU A 55 0.91 7.78 1.89
CA GLU A 55 0.37 8.85 1.05
C GLU A 55 -0.11 8.37 -0.33
N ARG A 56 0.18 7.13 -0.71
CA ARG A 56 -0.32 6.59 -1.97
C ARG A 56 -1.79 6.17 -1.85
N PRO A 57 -2.60 6.33 -2.90
CA PRO A 57 -3.91 5.71 -2.95
C PRO A 57 -3.82 4.20 -2.75
N ARG A 58 -4.66 3.66 -1.89
CA ARG A 58 -4.71 2.21 -1.67
C ARG A 58 -5.63 1.56 -2.69
N ARG A 59 -5.25 0.38 -3.12
CA ARG A 59 -6.08 -0.44 -4.02
C ARG A 59 -6.70 -1.59 -3.23
N VAL A 60 -8.00 -1.75 -3.41
CA VAL A 60 -8.79 -2.80 -2.79
C VAL A 60 -9.50 -3.60 -3.87
N LEU A 61 -9.29 -4.91 -3.89
CA LEU A 61 -10.01 -5.82 -4.75
C LEU A 61 -11.29 -6.25 -4.06
N VAL A 62 -12.41 -6.06 -4.72
CA VAL A 62 -13.74 -6.45 -4.26
C VAL A 62 -14.36 -7.40 -5.28
N THR A 63 -14.78 -8.58 -4.82
CA THR A 63 -15.55 -9.53 -5.63
C THR A 63 -16.98 -9.57 -5.12
N ALA A 64 -17.93 -9.37 -6.01
CA ALA A 64 -19.37 -9.41 -5.72
C ALA A 64 -20.12 -10.05 -6.89
N ASP A 65 -21.31 -10.58 -6.62
CA ASP A 65 -22.16 -11.19 -7.65
C ASP A 65 -22.70 -10.17 -8.65
N ASN A 66 -22.94 -8.92 -8.21
CA ASN A 66 -23.36 -7.82 -9.07
C ASN A 66 -22.29 -6.71 -9.15
N ALA A 67 -21.10 -7.09 -9.64
CA ALA A 67 -19.93 -6.22 -9.67
C ALA A 67 -20.19 -4.88 -10.41
N ARG A 68 -20.95 -4.88 -11.50
CA ARG A 68 -21.21 -3.66 -12.28
C ARG A 68 -22.09 -2.66 -11.53
N ALA A 69 -23.14 -3.13 -10.85
CA ALA A 69 -24.02 -2.26 -10.07
C ALA A 69 -23.25 -1.67 -8.87
N LEU A 70 -22.49 -2.52 -8.16
CA LEU A 70 -21.66 -2.08 -7.04
C LEU A 70 -20.58 -1.08 -7.48
N ALA A 71 -19.89 -1.33 -8.58
CA ALA A 71 -18.89 -0.41 -9.11
C ALA A 71 -19.48 0.96 -9.44
N ARG A 72 -20.64 1.00 -10.07
CA ARG A 72 -21.35 2.25 -10.39
C ARG A 72 -21.74 3.02 -9.13
N GLU A 73 -22.21 2.33 -8.11
CA GLU A 73 -22.57 2.92 -6.82
C GLU A 73 -21.32 3.49 -6.10
N LEU A 74 -20.22 2.75 -6.11
CA LEU A 74 -18.96 3.17 -5.50
C LEU A 74 -18.35 4.42 -6.17
N MET A 75 -18.56 4.61 -7.48
CA MET A 75 -18.09 5.82 -8.18
C MET A 75 -18.75 7.11 -7.67
N SER A 76 -19.86 7.03 -6.95
CA SER A 76 -20.53 8.18 -6.34
C SER A 76 -19.99 8.51 -4.94
N SER A 77 -19.13 7.67 -4.39
CA SER A 77 -18.54 7.88 -3.06
C SER A 77 -17.33 8.81 -3.12
N ALA A 78 -17.28 9.77 -2.19
CA ALA A 78 -16.11 10.64 -2.02
C ALA A 78 -14.87 9.89 -1.50
N ALA A 79 -15.02 8.66 -0.99
CA ALA A 79 -13.93 7.83 -0.55
C ALA A 79 -13.27 7.04 -1.70
N VAL A 80 -13.73 7.21 -2.94
CA VAL A 80 -13.27 6.43 -4.10
C VAL A 80 -12.64 7.36 -5.12
N ASP A 81 -11.35 7.16 -5.36
CA ASP A 81 -10.58 7.94 -6.34
C ASP A 81 -10.75 7.37 -7.76
N ALA A 82 -10.79 6.03 -7.88
CA ALA A 82 -11.00 5.34 -9.16
C ALA A 82 -11.61 3.95 -8.96
N VAL A 83 -12.32 3.49 -9.98
CA VAL A 83 -12.89 2.14 -10.03
C VAL A 83 -12.58 1.49 -11.38
N ARG A 84 -12.09 0.28 -11.34
CA ARG A 84 -11.85 -0.56 -12.52
C ARG A 84 -12.55 -1.91 -12.34
N ILE A 85 -13.14 -2.44 -13.40
CA ILE A 85 -13.67 -3.80 -13.40
C ILE A 85 -12.78 -4.63 -14.33
N ALA A 86 -12.22 -5.70 -13.76
CA ALA A 86 -11.41 -6.67 -14.50
C ALA A 86 -11.73 -8.08 -13.99
N ASP A 87 -11.92 -9.01 -14.90
CA ASP A 87 -12.17 -10.43 -14.61
C ASP A 87 -13.28 -10.70 -13.59
N GLY A 88 -14.35 -9.88 -13.63
CA GLY A 88 -15.49 -9.99 -12.72
C GLY A 88 -15.25 -9.47 -11.30
N ALA A 89 -14.09 -8.92 -11.03
CA ALA A 89 -13.74 -8.23 -9.78
C ALA A 89 -13.72 -6.71 -9.98
N ILE A 90 -13.92 -5.98 -8.90
CA ILE A 90 -13.82 -4.52 -8.84
C ILE A 90 -12.52 -4.16 -8.16
N GLU A 91 -11.64 -3.45 -8.82
CA GLU A 91 -10.49 -2.80 -8.21
C GLU A 91 -10.86 -1.35 -7.90
N VAL A 92 -10.80 -1.01 -6.61
CA VAL A 92 -11.12 0.32 -6.09
C VAL A 92 -9.85 0.99 -5.63
N GLU A 93 -9.56 2.18 -6.12
CA GLU A 93 -8.52 3.05 -5.57
C GLU A 93 -9.12 4.02 -4.57
N THR A 94 -8.46 4.20 -3.44
CA THR A 94 -8.93 5.07 -2.36
C THR A 94 -7.77 5.71 -1.60
N SER A 95 -7.88 7.02 -1.38
CA SER A 95 -7.06 7.77 -0.43
C SER A 95 -7.61 7.71 1.00
N GLU A 96 -8.89 7.27 1.16
CA GLU A 96 -9.62 7.22 2.43
C GLU A 96 -10.09 5.78 2.76
N PRO A 97 -9.17 4.82 3.01
CA PRO A 97 -9.51 3.41 3.17
C PRO A 97 -10.45 3.13 4.35
N SER A 98 -10.35 3.93 5.42
CA SER A 98 -11.25 3.81 6.58
C SER A 98 -12.69 4.24 6.25
N GLN A 99 -12.87 5.22 5.38
CA GLN A 99 -14.18 5.66 4.92
C GLN A 99 -14.76 4.63 3.94
N LEU A 100 -13.96 4.18 2.98
CA LEU A 100 -14.37 3.11 2.06
C LEU A 100 -14.85 1.85 2.80
N SER A 101 -14.15 1.43 3.86
CA SER A 101 -14.52 0.26 4.66
C SER A 101 -15.89 0.40 5.31
N ARG A 102 -16.28 1.60 5.70
CA ARG A 102 -17.61 1.88 6.28
C ARG A 102 -18.71 1.98 5.21
N GLU A 103 -18.40 2.54 4.05
CA GLU A 103 -19.36 2.76 2.98
C GLU A 103 -19.63 1.53 2.12
N LEU A 104 -18.63 0.67 1.95
CA LEU A 104 -18.71 -0.51 1.07
C LEU A 104 -19.88 -1.47 1.42
N PRO A 105 -20.13 -1.83 2.70
CA PRO A 105 -21.27 -2.67 3.04
C PRO A 105 -22.62 -2.00 2.75
N ALA A 106 -22.72 -0.69 2.95
CA ALA A 106 -23.94 0.06 2.65
C ALA A 106 -24.19 0.14 1.14
N ALA A 107 -23.15 0.38 0.33
CA ALA A 107 -23.21 0.35 -1.13
C ALA A 107 -23.63 -1.03 -1.66
N ALA A 108 -23.09 -2.10 -1.08
CA ALA A 108 -23.47 -3.46 -1.42
C ALA A 108 -24.94 -3.74 -1.08
N GLY A 109 -25.44 -3.24 0.05
CA GLY A 109 -26.86 -3.35 0.43
C GLY A 109 -27.78 -2.60 -0.55
N ARG A 110 -27.43 -1.37 -0.95
CA ARG A 110 -28.22 -0.59 -1.92
C ARG A 110 -28.29 -1.24 -3.30
N THR A 111 -27.23 -1.91 -3.71
CA THR A 111 -27.16 -2.60 -5.01
C THR A 111 -27.57 -4.07 -4.93
N GLN A 112 -27.99 -4.55 -3.76
CA GLN A 112 -28.30 -5.95 -3.50
C GLN A 112 -27.18 -6.90 -3.96
N SER A 113 -25.95 -6.46 -3.77
CA SER A 113 -24.74 -7.19 -4.16
C SER A 113 -24.19 -7.98 -2.98
N LEU A 114 -23.99 -9.28 -3.14
CA LEU A 114 -23.34 -10.12 -2.14
C LEU A 114 -21.82 -9.98 -2.28
N LEU A 115 -21.19 -9.40 -1.28
CA LEU A 115 -19.73 -9.33 -1.19
C LEU A 115 -19.15 -10.72 -0.90
N ARG A 116 -18.20 -11.18 -1.71
CA ARG A 116 -17.55 -12.49 -1.57
C ARG A 116 -16.13 -12.36 -1.06
N LEU A 117 -15.43 -11.33 -1.50
CA LEU A 117 -14.04 -11.09 -1.13
C LEU A 117 -13.77 -9.59 -1.08
N ILE A 118 -13.05 -9.17 -0.08
CA ILE A 118 -12.46 -7.83 0.03
C ILE A 118 -11.01 -8.04 0.48
N ARG A 119 -10.05 -7.59 -0.33
CA ARG A 119 -8.64 -7.64 0.06
C ARG A 119 -7.86 -6.44 -0.46
N PRO A 120 -6.89 -5.94 0.31
CA PRO A 120 -5.96 -4.95 -0.21
C PRO A 120 -5.11 -5.56 -1.33
N VAL A 121 -4.72 -4.73 -2.31
CA VAL A 121 -3.87 -5.10 -3.43
C VAL A 121 -2.71 -4.13 -3.50
N GLY A 122 -1.52 -4.66 -3.73
CA GLY A 122 -0.34 -3.80 -3.90
C GLY A 122 0.21 -3.21 -2.61
N ASP A 123 -0.06 -3.82 -1.46
CA ASP A 123 0.61 -3.50 -0.19
C ASP A 123 1.98 -4.19 -0.06
N ASP A 124 2.42 -4.86 -1.12
CA ASP A 124 3.76 -5.43 -1.23
C ASP A 124 4.81 -4.36 -1.57
N LEU A 125 6.05 -4.69 -1.26
CA LEU A 125 7.20 -3.81 -1.52
C LEU A 125 7.38 -3.48 -3.00
N GLU A 126 6.98 -4.36 -3.91
CA GLU A 126 7.08 -4.17 -5.36
C GLU A 126 6.15 -3.04 -5.83
N SER A 127 4.95 -2.97 -5.28
CA SER A 127 3.99 -1.89 -5.55
C SER A 127 4.43 -0.55 -4.95
N VAL A 128 5.01 -0.58 -3.74
CA VAL A 128 5.65 0.59 -3.12
C VAL A 128 6.79 1.10 -3.98
N TYR A 129 7.58 0.19 -4.48
CA TYR A 129 8.66 0.48 -5.39
C TYR A 129 8.21 1.17 -6.67
N THR A 130 7.25 0.58 -7.35
CA THR A 130 6.71 1.13 -8.59
C THR A 130 6.23 2.57 -8.38
N TYR A 131 5.52 2.82 -7.28
CA TYR A 131 5.06 4.16 -6.90
C TYR A 131 6.22 5.14 -6.65
N LEU A 132 7.23 4.75 -5.88
CA LEU A 132 8.39 5.61 -5.60
C LEU A 132 9.20 5.89 -6.88
N HIS A 133 9.30 4.90 -7.77
CA HIS A 133 9.99 5.05 -9.04
C HIS A 133 9.24 6.00 -9.99
N GLU A 134 7.93 5.89 -10.10
CA GLU A 134 7.09 6.79 -10.90
C GLU A 134 7.12 8.22 -10.36
N ARG A 135 7.06 8.40 -9.04
CA ARG A 135 7.16 9.71 -8.38
C ARG A 135 8.53 10.36 -8.64
N ALA A 136 9.62 9.60 -8.56
CA ALA A 136 10.97 10.10 -8.85
C ALA A 136 11.10 10.54 -10.31
N ARG A 137 10.48 9.84 -11.26
CA ARG A 137 10.45 10.23 -12.69
C ARG A 137 9.57 11.46 -12.94
N GLY A 138 8.48 11.63 -12.19
CA GLY A 138 7.60 12.80 -12.33
C GLY A 138 8.20 14.09 -11.79
N GLN A 139 9.12 14.02 -10.83
CA GLN A 139 9.85 15.18 -10.28
C GLN A 139 11.09 15.57 -11.09
N ALA A 140 11.51 14.77 -12.04
CA ALA A 140 12.65 15.03 -12.92
C ALA A 140 12.27 15.73 -14.26
N ARG A 141 11.03 16.23 -14.36
CA ARG A 141 10.52 17.08 -15.44
C ARG A 141 10.14 18.45 -14.88
#